data_106a6597e110d1831e36cd7f3637deb4
#
_entry.id   106a6597e110d1831e36cd7f3637deb4
#
_cell.length_a   1.000
_cell.length_b   1.000
_cell.length_c   1.000
_cell.angle_alpha   90.00
_cell.angle_beta   90.00
_cell.angle_gamma   90.00
#
_symmetry.space_group_name_H-M   'P 1'
#
loop_
_entity.id
_entity.type
_entity.pdbx_description
1 polymer ?
#
loop_
_entity_poly.entity_id
_entity_poly.type
_entity_poly.pdbx_seq_one_letter_code
_entity_poly.pdbx_strand_id
1 'polypeptide(L)'
;MASSVSLGSAGPADDLALKVTPPRVPRHLVGRPRLLASDERYRDRPVILVQAPAGFGKTSLLAQWRLEHLAQGAVVAWLSAHPQHDRPRFLQSLALAVAVGAARPTFGHTLLDGAVPPGLEGVTIWLAELAQTALDVVLIVDEADRLPTDAREALAYLLRNAPPNLRTIVAARADCALDVDD
;
A
#
# COMPACT_ATOMS: atom_id res chain seq x y z
N MET A 1 -46.31 -9.92 -7.00
CA MET A 1 -45.62 -9.04 -6.04
C MET A 1 -44.14 -9.39 -6.07
N ALA A 2 -43.35 -8.59 -6.77
CA ALA A 2 -41.92 -8.78 -6.89
C ALA A 2 -41.24 -7.94 -5.79
N SER A 3 -40.63 -8.61 -4.81
CA SER A 3 -39.81 -7.95 -3.78
C SER A 3 -38.50 -7.49 -4.42
N SER A 4 -38.36 -6.19 -4.58
CA SER A 4 -37.08 -5.57 -4.95
C SER A 4 -36.11 -5.70 -3.78
N VAL A 5 -35.10 -6.56 -3.93
CA VAL A 5 -33.95 -6.60 -3.02
C VAL A 5 -33.15 -5.32 -3.26
N SER A 6 -33.25 -4.39 -2.31
CA SER A 6 -32.39 -3.21 -2.25
C SER A 6 -30.96 -3.68 -1.96
N LEU A 7 -30.07 -3.59 -2.93
CA LEU A 7 -28.63 -3.71 -2.71
C LEU A 7 -28.20 -2.52 -1.84
N GLY A 8 -27.94 -2.77 -0.57
CA GLY A 8 -27.42 -1.79 0.35
C GLY A 8 -26.14 -1.15 -0.23
N SER A 9 -26.06 0.17 -0.22
CA SER A 9 -24.83 0.89 -0.57
C SER A 9 -23.71 0.43 0.37
N ALA A 10 -22.60 -0.04 -0.20
CA ALA A 10 -21.40 -0.37 0.56
C ALA A 10 -21.00 0.81 1.44
N GLY A 11 -20.82 0.56 2.74
CA GLY A 11 -20.42 1.59 3.68
C GLY A 11 -18.96 2.05 3.44
N PRO A 12 -18.56 3.21 3.98
CA PRO A 12 -17.17 3.71 3.81
C PRO A 12 -16.09 2.74 4.29
N ALA A 13 -16.39 1.87 5.25
CA ALA A 13 -15.49 0.81 5.70
C ALA A 13 -15.31 -0.32 4.67
N ASP A 14 -16.37 -0.67 3.94
CA ASP A 14 -16.32 -1.69 2.89
C ASP A 14 -15.47 -1.23 1.70
N ASP A 15 -15.52 0.07 1.36
CA ASP A 15 -14.69 0.65 0.31
C ASP A 15 -13.19 0.59 0.67
N LEU A 16 -12.83 0.92 1.91
CA LEU A 16 -11.44 0.82 2.38
C LEU A 16 -10.92 -0.62 2.34
N ALA A 17 -11.73 -1.59 2.75
CA ALA A 17 -11.36 -3.01 2.73
C ALA A 17 -11.02 -3.50 1.31
N LEU A 18 -11.75 -3.05 0.29
CA LEU A 18 -11.46 -3.38 -1.11
C LEU A 18 -10.14 -2.78 -1.58
N LYS A 19 -9.76 -1.59 -1.10
CA LYS A 19 -8.52 -0.91 -1.49
C LYS A 19 -7.26 -1.54 -0.88
N VAL A 20 -7.40 -2.24 0.22
CA VAL A 20 -6.29 -2.97 0.86
C VAL A 20 -6.26 -4.46 0.50
N THR A 21 -7.20 -4.90 -0.33
CA THR A 21 -7.24 -6.28 -0.84
C THR A 21 -6.37 -6.40 -2.08
N PRO A 22 -5.34 -7.26 -2.07
CA PRO A 22 -4.51 -7.48 -3.25
C PRO A 22 -5.33 -8.02 -4.43
N PRO A 23 -5.02 -7.64 -5.68
CA PRO A 23 -5.70 -8.17 -6.85
C PRO A 23 -5.45 -9.68 -6.98
N ARG A 24 -6.40 -10.39 -7.56
CA ARG A 24 -6.23 -11.81 -7.89
C ARG A 24 -5.12 -11.96 -8.93
N VAL A 25 -4.17 -12.84 -8.65
CA VAL A 25 -3.13 -13.18 -9.62
C VAL A 25 -3.76 -13.96 -10.79
N PRO A 26 -3.63 -13.49 -12.04
CA PRO A 26 -4.13 -14.23 -13.18
C PRO A 26 -3.49 -15.62 -13.29
N ARG A 27 -4.27 -16.66 -13.65
CA ARG A 27 -3.75 -18.02 -13.77
C ARG A 27 -2.64 -18.19 -14.83
N HIS A 28 -2.58 -17.27 -15.79
CA HIS A 28 -1.60 -17.25 -16.88
C HIS A 28 -0.67 -16.04 -16.79
N LEU A 29 -0.24 -15.72 -15.56
CA LEU A 29 0.70 -14.63 -15.37
C LEU A 29 2.03 -14.99 -16.05
N VAL A 30 2.48 -14.13 -16.97
CA VAL A 30 3.79 -14.29 -17.60
C VAL A 30 4.86 -13.93 -16.57
N GLY A 31 5.64 -14.93 -16.16
CA GLY A 31 6.79 -14.73 -15.28
C GLY A 31 7.80 -13.78 -15.91
N ARG A 32 8.38 -12.88 -15.13
CA ARG A 32 9.42 -11.94 -15.58
C ARG A 32 10.74 -12.23 -14.86
N PRO A 33 11.54 -13.23 -15.33
CA PRO A 33 12.76 -13.66 -14.63
C PRO A 33 13.79 -12.56 -14.40
N ARG A 34 13.72 -11.46 -15.19
CA ARG A 34 14.61 -10.31 -15.05
C ARG A 34 14.16 -9.30 -13.98
N LEU A 35 12.97 -9.47 -13.42
CA LEU A 35 12.33 -8.55 -12.48
C LEU A 35 11.83 -9.34 -11.26
N LEU A 36 12.70 -10.16 -10.64
CA LEU A 36 12.38 -10.85 -9.40
C LEU A 36 12.61 -9.91 -8.21
N ALA A 37 11.73 -9.94 -7.21
CA ALA A 37 11.92 -9.17 -5.98
C ALA A 37 13.18 -9.59 -5.21
N SER A 38 13.61 -10.85 -5.37
CA SER A 38 14.82 -11.42 -4.79
C SER A 38 16.11 -11.02 -5.51
N ASP A 39 16.05 -10.32 -6.65
CA ASP A 39 17.24 -9.84 -7.36
C ASP A 39 18.03 -8.87 -6.48
N GLU A 40 19.37 -8.97 -6.50
CA GLU A 40 20.28 -8.15 -5.70
C GLU A 40 20.07 -6.64 -5.87
N ARG A 41 19.58 -6.22 -7.04
CA ARG A 41 19.24 -4.81 -7.34
C ARG A 41 18.13 -4.26 -6.46
N TYR A 42 17.25 -5.13 -5.94
CA TYR A 42 16.02 -4.74 -5.22
C TYR A 42 16.01 -5.23 -3.77
N ARG A 43 16.72 -6.32 -3.47
CA ARG A 43 16.62 -7.06 -2.20
C ARG A 43 16.77 -6.17 -0.97
N ASP A 44 17.77 -5.28 -0.96
CA ASP A 44 18.14 -4.48 0.21
C ASP A 44 17.71 -3.00 0.09
N ARG A 45 16.87 -2.70 -0.89
CA ARG A 45 16.39 -1.33 -1.07
C ARG A 45 15.20 -1.06 -0.16
N PRO A 46 15.25 0.00 0.68
CA PRO A 46 14.13 0.39 1.53
C PRO A 46 12.94 0.89 0.70
N VAL A 47 13.22 1.52 -0.44
CA VAL A 47 12.21 2.02 -1.38
C VAL A 47 12.49 1.53 -2.79
N ILE A 48 11.46 1.01 -3.45
CA ILE A 48 11.50 0.61 -4.86
C ILE A 48 10.38 1.35 -5.60
N LEU A 49 10.73 2.10 -6.63
CA LEU A 49 9.77 2.78 -7.48
C LEU A 49 9.63 2.04 -8.82
N VAL A 50 8.40 1.58 -9.12
CA VAL A 50 8.03 0.89 -10.36
C VAL A 50 7.28 1.85 -11.25
N GLN A 51 7.97 2.44 -12.23
CA GLN A 51 7.37 3.39 -13.17
C GLN A 51 7.25 2.79 -14.57
N ALA A 52 6.06 2.89 -15.14
CA ALA A 52 5.78 2.49 -16.53
C ALA A 52 4.43 3.08 -16.99
N PRO A 53 4.21 3.21 -18.30
CA PRO A 53 2.92 3.61 -18.84
C PRO A 53 1.76 2.68 -18.41
N ALA A 54 0.51 3.12 -18.63
CA ALA A 54 -0.66 2.27 -18.39
C ALA A 54 -0.58 0.99 -19.25
N GLY A 55 -1.07 -0.14 -18.74
CA GLY A 55 -1.10 -1.41 -19.47
C GLY A 55 0.21 -2.21 -19.47
N PHE A 56 1.33 -1.67 -18.99
CA PHE A 56 2.63 -2.39 -18.94
C PHE A 56 2.75 -3.45 -17.83
N GLY A 57 1.68 -3.72 -17.12
CA GLY A 57 1.60 -4.82 -16.16
C GLY A 57 2.29 -4.54 -14.82
N LYS A 58 2.32 -3.28 -14.36
CA LYS A 58 2.83 -2.91 -13.01
C LYS A 58 2.14 -3.69 -11.91
N THR A 59 0.83 -3.64 -11.84
CA THR A 59 0.02 -4.38 -10.86
C THR A 59 0.30 -5.88 -10.88
N SER A 60 0.48 -6.46 -12.07
CA SER A 60 0.82 -7.89 -12.22
C SER A 60 2.21 -8.21 -11.67
N LEU A 61 3.18 -7.31 -11.88
CA LEU A 61 4.53 -7.43 -11.31
C LEU A 61 4.47 -7.35 -9.78
N LEU A 62 3.75 -6.36 -9.24
CA LEU A 62 3.58 -6.20 -7.79
C LEU A 62 2.90 -7.41 -7.16
N ALA A 63 1.92 -8.01 -7.85
CA ALA A 63 1.26 -9.22 -7.38
C ALA A 63 2.21 -10.43 -7.36
N GLN A 64 3.16 -10.54 -8.30
CA GLN A 64 4.24 -11.54 -8.26
C GLN A 64 5.17 -11.28 -7.07
N TRP A 65 5.67 -10.07 -6.93
CA TRP A 65 6.56 -9.69 -5.83
C TRP A 65 5.92 -9.91 -4.46
N ARG A 66 4.63 -9.64 -4.35
CA ARG A 66 3.88 -9.97 -3.13
C ARG A 66 4.01 -11.44 -2.77
N LEU A 67 3.83 -12.36 -3.73
CA LEU A 67 3.95 -13.79 -3.47
C LEU A 67 5.38 -14.19 -3.09
N GLU A 68 6.39 -13.59 -3.72
CA GLU A 68 7.80 -13.83 -3.40
C GLU A 68 8.12 -13.39 -1.96
N HIS A 69 7.69 -12.18 -1.54
CA HIS A 69 7.90 -11.70 -0.18
C HIS A 69 7.16 -12.53 0.87
N LEU A 70 5.92 -12.95 0.58
CA LEU A 70 5.19 -13.86 1.46
C LEU A 70 5.90 -15.21 1.61
N ALA A 71 6.46 -15.75 0.54
CA ALA A 71 7.23 -16.99 0.57
C ALA A 71 8.53 -16.87 1.38
N GLN A 72 9.05 -15.64 1.54
CA GLN A 72 10.21 -15.32 2.38
C GLN A 72 9.84 -15.06 3.85
N GLY A 73 8.54 -15.10 4.18
CA GLY A 73 8.03 -14.88 5.54
C GLY A 73 7.79 -13.41 5.92
N ALA A 74 7.91 -12.47 4.97
CA ALA A 74 7.60 -11.08 5.23
C ALA A 74 6.08 -10.86 5.37
N VAL A 75 5.70 -9.87 6.16
CA VAL A 75 4.33 -9.36 6.19
C VAL A 75 4.14 -8.44 4.98
N VAL A 76 3.17 -8.73 4.13
CA VAL A 76 2.90 -7.89 2.96
C VAL A 76 1.59 -7.14 3.13
N ALA A 77 1.68 -5.82 3.24
CA ALA A 77 0.57 -4.89 3.25
C ALA A 77 0.34 -4.36 1.82
N TRP A 78 -0.91 -4.39 1.35
CA TRP A 78 -1.29 -3.91 0.02
C TRP A 78 -2.21 -2.71 0.12
N LEU A 79 -1.94 -1.68 -0.70
CA LEU A 79 -2.79 -0.51 -0.86
C LEU A 79 -2.91 -0.15 -2.34
N SER A 80 -4.13 -0.15 -2.86
CA SER A 80 -4.45 0.41 -4.18
C SER A 80 -4.89 1.86 -4.02
N ALA A 81 -4.09 2.81 -4.53
CA ALA A 81 -4.37 4.23 -4.42
C ALA A 81 -5.60 4.64 -5.24
N HIS A 82 -6.33 5.64 -4.76
CA HIS A 82 -7.55 6.13 -5.40
C HIS A 82 -7.66 7.66 -5.29
N PRO A 83 -8.27 8.37 -6.27
CA PRO A 83 -8.44 9.82 -6.21
C PRO A 83 -9.23 10.36 -5.01
N GLN A 84 -10.01 9.51 -4.35
CA GLN A 84 -10.76 9.85 -3.15
C GLN A 84 -9.99 9.58 -1.84
N HIS A 85 -8.75 9.11 -1.94
CA HIS A 85 -7.88 8.96 -0.77
C HIS A 85 -7.24 10.32 -0.43
N ASP A 86 -8.03 11.23 0.18
CA ASP A 86 -7.47 12.35 0.91
C ASP A 86 -6.51 11.84 2.00
N ARG A 87 -5.74 12.73 2.63
CA ARG A 87 -4.74 12.32 3.62
C ARG A 87 -5.33 11.47 4.75
N PRO A 88 -6.48 11.81 5.38
CA PRO A 88 -7.07 10.97 6.42
C PRO A 88 -7.40 9.55 5.94
N ARG A 89 -8.06 9.43 4.79
CA ARG A 89 -8.40 8.12 4.20
C ARG A 89 -7.17 7.32 3.78
N PHE A 90 -6.14 8.00 3.28
CA PHE A 90 -4.87 7.37 2.96
C PHE A 90 -4.24 6.76 4.21
N LEU A 91 -4.20 7.50 5.33
CA LEU A 91 -3.68 7.01 6.61
C LEU A 91 -4.49 5.84 7.18
N GLN A 92 -5.82 5.93 7.11
CA GLN A 92 -6.68 4.81 7.48
C GLN A 92 -6.43 3.57 6.61
N SER A 93 -6.23 3.76 5.30
CA SER A 93 -5.89 2.67 4.38
C SER A 93 -4.53 2.05 4.69
N LEU A 94 -3.52 2.85 5.05
CA LEU A 94 -2.21 2.36 5.51
C LEU A 94 -2.34 1.50 6.78
N ALA A 95 -3.09 1.99 7.77
CA ALA A 95 -3.32 1.28 9.02
C ALA A 95 -4.02 -0.06 8.75
N LEU A 96 -5.10 -0.04 7.96
CA LEU A 96 -5.85 -1.24 7.60
C LEU A 96 -5.02 -2.23 6.77
N ALA A 97 -4.19 -1.74 5.84
CA ALA A 97 -3.34 -2.60 5.01
C ALA A 97 -2.37 -3.43 5.85
N VAL A 98 -1.74 -2.82 6.87
CA VAL A 98 -0.86 -3.54 7.79
C VAL A 98 -1.66 -4.44 8.73
N ALA A 99 -2.78 -3.98 9.28
CA ALA A 99 -3.65 -4.78 10.13
C ALA A 99 -4.08 -6.09 9.43
N VAL A 100 -4.48 -6.00 8.16
CA VAL A 100 -4.88 -7.14 7.32
C VAL A 100 -3.67 -8.00 6.95
N GLY A 101 -2.58 -7.38 6.47
CA GLY A 101 -1.38 -8.09 6.03
C GLY A 101 -0.69 -8.86 7.15
N ALA A 102 -0.68 -8.31 8.37
CA ALA A 102 -0.09 -8.91 9.57
C ALA A 102 -1.06 -9.80 10.35
N ALA A 103 -2.33 -9.89 9.96
CA ALA A 103 -3.40 -10.49 10.77
C ALA A 103 -3.45 -9.92 12.20
N ARG A 104 -3.18 -8.61 12.35
CA ARG A 104 -3.20 -7.87 13.62
C ARG A 104 -4.28 -6.79 13.60
N PRO A 105 -5.52 -7.10 13.97
CA PRO A 105 -6.66 -6.17 13.84
C PRO A 105 -6.54 -4.92 14.72
N THR A 106 -5.68 -4.93 15.74
CA THR A 106 -5.43 -3.79 16.63
C THR A 106 -4.39 -2.81 16.10
N PHE A 107 -3.65 -3.15 15.05
CA PHE A 107 -2.65 -2.26 14.46
C PHE A 107 -3.33 -1.03 13.84
N GLY A 108 -2.81 0.15 14.14
CA GLY A 108 -3.33 1.41 13.60
C GLY A 108 -4.69 1.83 14.15
N HIS A 109 -5.16 1.23 15.26
CA HIS A 109 -6.48 1.49 15.84
C HIS A 109 -6.74 2.99 16.05
N THR A 110 -5.75 3.75 16.52
CA THR A 110 -5.85 5.21 16.71
C THR A 110 -6.21 5.94 15.41
N LEU A 111 -5.70 5.49 14.26
CA LEU A 111 -5.98 6.08 12.96
C LEU A 111 -7.30 5.57 12.37
N LEU A 112 -7.67 4.34 12.67
CA LEU A 112 -8.91 3.72 12.17
C LEU A 112 -10.15 4.29 12.86
N ASP A 113 -10.06 4.68 14.12
CA ASP A 113 -11.18 5.25 14.88
C ASP A 113 -11.51 6.71 14.52
N GLY A 114 -10.91 7.25 13.49
CA GLY A 114 -11.23 8.57 12.96
C GLY A 114 -10.54 9.76 13.65
N ALA A 115 -9.73 9.53 14.67
CA ALA A 115 -8.93 10.56 15.34
C ALA A 115 -7.60 10.81 14.59
N VAL A 116 -7.64 10.99 13.25
CA VAL A 116 -6.43 11.27 12.48
C VAL A 116 -5.97 12.70 12.74
N PRO A 117 -4.76 12.91 13.31
CA PRO A 117 -4.25 14.24 13.53
C PRO A 117 -4.08 15.04 12.22
N PRO A 118 -4.17 16.36 12.27
CA PRO A 118 -3.94 17.19 11.09
C PRO A 118 -2.49 17.08 10.60
N GLY A 119 -2.26 17.36 9.32
CA GLY A 119 -0.92 17.38 8.74
C GLY A 119 -0.27 16.00 8.62
N LEU A 120 1.03 15.92 8.85
CA LEU A 120 1.86 14.71 8.71
C LEU A 120 2.03 13.93 10.02
N GLU A 121 1.48 14.43 11.11
CA GLU A 121 1.58 13.80 12.44
C GLU A 121 1.00 12.37 12.44
N GLY A 122 -0.11 12.16 11.73
CA GLY A 122 -0.70 10.83 11.58
C GLY A 122 0.26 9.82 10.90
N VAL A 123 1.08 10.27 9.95
CA VAL A 123 2.13 9.41 9.33
C VAL A 123 3.18 9.07 10.37
N THR A 124 3.61 10.06 11.17
CA THR A 124 4.61 9.85 12.23
C THR A 124 4.12 8.84 13.27
N ILE A 125 2.87 8.95 13.70
CA ILE A 125 2.25 7.99 14.64
C ILE A 125 2.27 6.58 14.04
N TRP A 126 1.85 6.43 12.78
CA TRP A 126 1.85 5.14 12.10
C TRP A 126 3.25 4.53 11.98
N LEU A 127 4.26 5.35 11.59
CA LEU A 127 5.65 4.90 11.49
C LEU A 127 6.22 4.50 12.85
N ALA A 128 5.90 5.25 13.91
CA ALA A 128 6.33 4.95 15.27
C ALA A 128 5.71 3.64 15.79
N GLU A 129 4.42 3.40 15.54
CA GLU A 129 3.76 2.15 15.89
C GLU A 129 4.40 0.97 15.14
N LEU A 130 4.67 1.13 13.82
CA LEU A 130 5.31 0.12 13.01
C LEU A 130 6.73 -0.21 13.51
N ALA A 131 7.52 0.82 13.81
CA ALA A 131 8.90 0.67 14.32
C ALA A 131 8.97 -0.11 15.64
N GLN A 132 7.91 -0.08 16.45
CA GLN A 132 7.83 -0.83 17.72
C GLN A 132 7.42 -2.30 17.51
N THR A 133 7.03 -2.68 16.30
CA THR A 133 6.72 -4.07 15.99
C THR A 133 7.99 -4.86 15.65
N ALA A 134 7.96 -6.16 15.89
CA ALA A 134 9.01 -7.09 15.43
C ALA A 134 8.70 -7.63 14.02
N LEU A 135 7.87 -6.94 13.24
CA LEU A 135 7.44 -7.37 11.91
C LEU A 135 8.39 -6.81 10.85
N ASP A 136 8.80 -7.63 9.90
CA ASP A 136 9.41 -7.18 8.64
C ASP A 136 8.27 -6.95 7.64
N VAL A 137 7.96 -5.69 7.37
CA VAL A 137 6.79 -5.28 6.58
C VAL A 137 7.22 -4.80 5.20
N VAL A 138 6.60 -5.36 4.19
CA VAL A 138 6.66 -4.86 2.80
C VAL A 138 5.33 -4.20 2.48
N LEU A 139 5.34 -2.87 2.39
CA LEU A 139 4.19 -2.07 1.95
C LEU A 139 4.22 -1.93 0.42
N ILE A 140 3.17 -2.39 -0.24
CA ILE A 140 2.97 -2.22 -1.67
C ILE A 140 1.89 -1.17 -1.89
N VAL A 141 2.25 -0.05 -2.56
CA VAL A 141 1.32 1.01 -2.97
C VAL A 141 1.18 0.98 -4.49
N ASP A 142 0.05 0.48 -4.96
CA ASP A 142 -0.25 0.46 -6.40
C ASP A 142 -1.02 1.70 -6.84
N GLU A 143 -0.85 2.12 -8.10
CA GLU A 143 -1.50 3.30 -8.70
C GLU A 143 -1.24 4.62 -7.92
N ALA A 144 -0.06 4.83 -7.35
CA ALA A 144 0.25 6.00 -6.52
C ALA A 144 0.07 7.34 -7.26
N ASP A 145 0.13 7.36 -8.60
CA ASP A 145 -0.17 8.51 -9.45
C ASP A 145 -1.62 9.00 -9.29
N ARG A 146 -2.53 8.19 -8.74
CA ARG A 146 -3.94 8.55 -8.52
C ARG A 146 -4.17 9.26 -7.17
N LEU A 147 -3.19 9.32 -6.29
CA LEU A 147 -3.33 10.00 -5.01
C LEU A 147 -3.48 11.52 -5.20
N PRO A 148 -4.38 12.18 -4.45
CA PRO A 148 -4.40 13.64 -4.32
C PRO A 148 -3.09 14.18 -3.76
N THR A 149 -2.86 15.47 -3.93
CA THR A 149 -1.60 16.13 -3.54
C THR A 149 -1.27 15.94 -2.06
N ASP A 150 -2.23 16.10 -1.18
CA ASP A 150 -2.06 15.95 0.27
C ASP A 150 -1.70 14.52 0.71
N ALA A 151 -2.27 13.51 0.04
CA ALA A 151 -1.92 12.12 0.27
C ALA A 151 -0.55 11.76 -0.36
N ARG A 152 -0.18 12.37 -1.50
CA ARG A 152 1.18 12.22 -2.05
C ARG A 152 2.25 12.81 -1.16
N GLU A 153 1.99 13.97 -0.55
CA GLU A 153 2.88 14.55 0.48
C GLU A 153 3.06 13.61 1.67
N ALA A 154 1.96 12.98 2.13
CA ALA A 154 2.01 12.00 3.20
C ALA A 154 2.81 10.74 2.79
N LEU A 155 2.66 10.25 1.56
CA LEU A 155 3.45 9.15 1.02
C LEU A 155 4.94 9.52 0.94
N ALA A 156 5.27 10.69 0.39
CA ALA A 156 6.66 11.17 0.29
C ALA A 156 7.31 11.31 1.68
N TYR A 157 6.57 11.82 2.67
CA TYR A 157 7.04 11.88 4.05
C TYR A 157 7.29 10.48 4.63
N LEU A 158 6.37 9.52 4.39
CA LEU A 158 6.52 8.13 4.79
C LEU A 158 7.80 7.51 4.23
N LEU A 159 8.05 7.70 2.92
CA LEU A 159 9.21 7.12 2.23
C LEU A 159 10.54 7.64 2.80
N ARG A 160 10.62 8.94 3.15
CA ARG A 160 11.81 9.56 3.75
C ARG A 160 12.07 9.16 5.21
N ASN A 161 11.03 8.77 5.95
CA ASN A 161 11.10 8.51 7.38
C ASN A 161 10.82 7.04 7.73
N ALA A 162 10.88 6.14 6.74
CA ALA A 162 10.59 4.72 6.93
C ALA A 162 11.56 4.08 7.94
N PRO A 163 11.07 3.34 8.94
CA PRO A 163 11.92 2.61 9.87
C PRO A 163 12.59 1.41 9.15
N PRO A 164 13.69 0.85 9.71
CA PRO A 164 14.44 -0.24 9.07
C PRO A 164 13.63 -1.51 8.79
N ASN A 165 12.56 -1.73 9.53
CA ASN A 165 11.67 -2.88 9.37
C ASN A 165 10.51 -2.62 8.38
N LEU A 166 10.55 -1.49 7.65
CA LEU A 166 9.61 -1.16 6.59
C LEU A 166 10.32 -1.07 5.25
N ARG A 167 9.88 -1.88 4.31
CA ARG A 167 10.25 -1.78 2.90
C ARG A 167 9.04 -1.32 2.10
N THR A 168 9.21 -0.36 1.20
CA THR A 168 8.07 0.19 0.44
C THR A 168 8.29 0.02 -1.05
N ILE A 169 7.29 -0.53 -1.74
CA ILE A 169 7.26 -0.70 -3.19
C ILE A 169 6.11 0.14 -3.72
N VAL A 170 6.42 1.15 -4.54
CA VAL A 170 5.44 2.09 -5.07
C VAL A 170 5.35 1.94 -6.58
N ALA A 171 4.15 1.71 -7.10
CA ALA A 171 3.90 1.73 -8.54
C ALA A 171 3.15 3.00 -8.95
N ALA A 172 3.67 3.66 -9.98
CA ALA A 172 3.09 4.87 -10.54
C ALA A 172 3.23 4.90 -12.07
N ARG A 173 2.55 5.82 -12.72
CA ARG A 173 2.80 6.13 -14.13
C ARG A 173 4.13 6.86 -14.29
N ALA A 174 4.72 6.77 -15.49
CA ALA A 174 6.04 7.35 -15.78
C ALA A 174 6.10 8.88 -15.65
N ASP A 175 4.97 9.56 -15.72
CA ASP A 175 4.81 11.01 -15.62
C ASP A 175 4.54 11.49 -14.17
N CYS A 176 4.48 10.58 -13.21
CA CYS A 176 4.29 10.93 -11.81
C CYS A 176 5.64 11.22 -11.15
N ALA A 177 5.89 12.48 -10.81
CA ALA A 177 6.99 12.84 -9.93
C ALA A 177 6.57 12.49 -8.48
N LEU A 178 7.17 11.47 -7.92
CA LEU A 178 7.23 11.27 -6.48
C LEU A 178 8.58 11.85 -6.07
N ASP A 179 8.57 12.98 -5.34
CA ASP A 179 9.78 13.59 -4.77
C ASP A 179 10.37 12.66 -3.70
N VAL A 180 11.05 11.63 -4.18
CA VAL A 180 11.91 10.77 -3.37
C VAL A 180 13.32 11.21 -3.73
N ASP A 181 13.73 12.39 -3.24
CA ASP A 181 15.11 12.80 -3.32
C ASP A 181 15.96 11.84 -2.48
N ASP A 182 17.08 11.39 -3.07
CA ASP A 182 18.10 10.50 -2.51
C ASP A 182 18.68 11.00 -1.18
#